data_455dcdb961f463e493cfc354100175a4
#
_entry.id   455dcdb961f463e493cfc354100175a4
#
_cell.length_a   1.000
_cell.length_b   1.000
_cell.length_c   1.000
_cell.angle_alpha   90.00
_cell.angle_beta   90.00
_cell.angle_gamma   90.00
#
_symmetry.space_group_name_H-M   'P 1'
#
loop_
_entity.id
_entity.type
_entity.pdbx_description
1 polymer ?
#
loop_
_entity_poly.entity_id
_entity_poly.type
_entity_poly.pdbx_seq_one_letter_code
_entity_poly.pdbx_strand_id
1 'polypeptide(L)'
;SGNSNVLVSIENGIVTISPTADWNGSEILTFKATDPSGESISQTVNFTVAPVADIVADKATVVEDTPTIIKVLGNDTFEGDDKVVSLDTNNGPANGTVSVNPDGSVTYTPNDNYHGTDSFTYIVTSGGVSESTTVSVDVTPVNDAPVAKDDIATTQEDTAVTIDVLPNDSDVDGDKLSIESASVPKEQGTVEVVDGKLVFTPAENFNGDAEITYTVTDGQLTDEAKVTVTVNPVNDAPTIKVDAVESLTEDAVNT
;
A
#
# COMPACT_ATOMS: atom_id res chain seq x y z
N SER A 1 -54.60 -20.75 6.08
CA SER A 1 -54.20 -20.67 4.68
C SER A 1 -53.08 -19.69 4.51
N GLY A 2 -51.93 -20.23 4.26
CA GLY A 2 -50.87 -19.67 3.41
C GLY A 2 -50.24 -18.31 3.73
N ASN A 3 -49.96 -17.99 4.97
CA ASN A 3 -49.04 -16.86 5.25
C ASN A 3 -47.61 -17.36 5.11
N SER A 4 -46.86 -16.77 4.23
CA SER A 4 -45.47 -17.18 3.96
C SER A 4 -44.48 -16.54 4.95
N ASN A 5 -44.84 -15.42 5.55
CA ASN A 5 -43.91 -14.60 6.33
C ASN A 5 -44.19 -14.53 7.83
N VAL A 6 -45.31 -15.09 8.29
CA VAL A 6 -45.64 -15.22 9.71
C VAL A 6 -46.17 -16.61 10.03
N LEU A 7 -45.74 -17.17 11.13
CA LEU A 7 -46.26 -18.41 11.71
C LEU A 7 -47.38 -18.03 12.65
N VAL A 8 -48.54 -18.67 12.50
CA VAL A 8 -49.70 -18.45 13.38
C VAL A 8 -50.08 -19.76 14.02
N SER A 9 -50.09 -19.83 15.35
CA SER A 9 -50.61 -20.95 16.10
C SER A 9 -51.78 -20.53 17.00
N ILE A 10 -52.71 -21.43 17.23
CA ILE A 10 -53.88 -21.18 18.12
C ILE A 10 -53.95 -22.36 19.09
N GLU A 11 -53.71 -22.06 20.37
CA GLU A 11 -53.80 -23.03 21.44
C GLU A 11 -54.68 -22.50 22.55
N ASN A 12 -55.68 -23.26 22.96
CA ASN A 12 -56.63 -22.90 24.05
C ASN A 12 -57.25 -21.50 23.87
N GLY A 13 -57.52 -21.09 22.61
CA GLY A 13 -58.09 -19.78 22.30
C GLY A 13 -57.09 -18.63 22.31
N ILE A 14 -55.81 -18.88 22.53
CA ILE A 14 -54.71 -17.92 22.45
C ILE A 14 -54.07 -18.01 21.06
N VAL A 15 -53.98 -16.88 20.41
CA VAL A 15 -53.29 -16.75 19.11
C VAL A 15 -51.88 -16.29 19.33
N THR A 16 -50.91 -17.06 18.88
CA THR A 16 -49.48 -16.68 18.85
C THR A 16 -49.08 -16.40 17.40
N ILE A 17 -48.49 -15.24 17.19
CA ILE A 17 -48.00 -14.80 15.86
C ILE A 17 -46.51 -14.60 15.98
N SER A 18 -45.73 -15.30 15.15
CA SER A 18 -44.27 -15.22 15.10
C SER A 18 -43.87 -14.87 13.65
N PRO A 19 -43.23 -13.73 13.40
CA PRO A 19 -42.65 -13.47 12.09
C PRO A 19 -41.53 -14.46 11.78
N THR A 20 -41.26 -14.71 10.52
CA THR A 20 -40.03 -15.41 10.10
C THR A 20 -38.84 -14.51 10.36
N ALA A 21 -37.66 -15.12 10.57
CA ALA A 21 -36.41 -14.40 10.77
C ALA A 21 -36.20 -13.35 9.66
N ASP A 22 -35.67 -12.19 10.03
CA ASP A 22 -35.33 -11.04 9.17
C ASP A 22 -36.50 -10.47 8.34
N TRP A 23 -37.75 -10.99 8.51
CA TRP A 23 -38.87 -10.46 7.77
C TRP A 23 -39.45 -9.19 8.44
N ASN A 24 -39.60 -8.15 7.65
CA ASN A 24 -40.34 -6.95 7.99
C ASN A 24 -41.42 -6.65 6.90
N GLY A 25 -42.44 -5.92 7.27
CA GLY A 25 -43.57 -5.61 6.38
C GLY A 25 -44.91 -5.74 7.03
N SER A 26 -45.96 -5.83 6.23
CA SER A 26 -47.35 -5.96 6.71
C SER A 26 -48.03 -7.14 6.07
N GLU A 27 -48.74 -7.91 6.86
CA GLU A 27 -49.53 -9.04 6.41
C GLU A 27 -50.95 -8.99 7.01
N ILE A 28 -51.98 -9.34 6.22
CA ILE A 28 -53.34 -9.36 6.66
C ILE A 28 -53.70 -10.77 7.08
N LEU A 29 -53.98 -10.92 8.37
CA LEU A 29 -54.44 -12.19 8.96
C LEU A 29 -55.95 -12.21 9.05
N THR A 30 -56.61 -13.30 8.58
CA THR A 30 -58.04 -13.50 8.70
C THR A 30 -58.32 -14.59 9.70
N PHE A 31 -58.95 -14.22 10.80
CA PHE A 31 -59.40 -15.17 11.85
C PHE A 31 -60.85 -15.55 11.61
N LYS A 32 -61.16 -16.84 11.64
CA LYS A 32 -62.50 -17.38 11.53
C LYS A 32 -62.87 -18.15 12.77
N ALA A 33 -63.94 -17.76 13.39
CA ALA A 33 -64.57 -18.54 14.46
C ALA A 33 -65.81 -19.24 13.92
N THR A 34 -65.99 -20.53 14.27
CA THR A 34 -67.12 -21.34 13.83
C THR A 34 -67.71 -21.98 15.09
N ASP A 35 -69.01 -21.89 15.26
CA ASP A 35 -69.77 -22.50 16.33
C ASP A 35 -70.09 -23.99 16.07
N PRO A 36 -70.60 -24.76 17.06
CA PRO A 36 -70.93 -26.16 16.88
C PRO A 36 -72.04 -26.41 15.83
N SER A 37 -72.82 -25.41 15.48
CA SER A 37 -73.87 -25.50 14.43
C SER A 37 -73.32 -25.27 13.05
N GLY A 38 -72.11 -24.83 12.91
CA GLY A 38 -71.41 -24.57 11.64
C GLY A 38 -71.50 -23.12 11.19
N GLU A 39 -72.14 -22.25 11.93
CA GLU A 39 -72.13 -20.81 11.62
C GLU A 39 -70.79 -20.18 11.95
N SER A 40 -70.34 -19.25 11.11
CA SER A 40 -69.00 -18.68 11.26
C SER A 40 -68.98 -17.18 11.02
N ILE A 41 -68.07 -16.53 11.77
CA ILE A 41 -67.73 -15.12 11.59
C ILE A 41 -66.24 -14.99 11.31
N SER A 42 -65.89 -14.07 10.46
CA SER A 42 -64.47 -13.79 10.16
C SER A 42 -64.13 -12.33 10.39
N GLN A 43 -62.91 -12.12 10.91
CA GLN A 43 -62.36 -10.76 11.10
C GLN A 43 -60.91 -10.72 10.58
N THR A 44 -60.56 -9.63 9.98
CA THR A 44 -59.21 -9.35 9.49
C THR A 44 -58.48 -8.45 10.46
N VAL A 45 -57.17 -8.73 10.64
CA VAL A 45 -56.20 -7.90 11.40
C VAL A 45 -54.98 -7.68 10.54
N ASN A 46 -54.57 -6.42 10.42
CA ASN A 46 -53.31 -6.08 9.81
C ASN A 46 -52.20 -6.23 10.85
N PHE A 47 -51.23 -7.09 10.56
CA PHE A 47 -50.06 -7.34 11.39
C PHE A 47 -48.87 -6.72 10.71
N THR A 48 -48.13 -5.84 11.41
CA THR A 48 -46.96 -5.13 10.88
C THR A 48 -45.77 -5.40 11.74
N VAL A 49 -44.67 -5.80 11.12
CA VAL A 49 -43.35 -5.96 11.72
C VAL A 49 -42.48 -4.80 11.22
N ALA A 50 -41.98 -4.00 12.14
CA ALA A 50 -41.06 -2.91 11.82
C ALA A 50 -39.67 -3.50 11.47
N PRO A 51 -38.97 -2.92 10.48
CA PRO A 51 -37.60 -3.33 10.20
C PRO A 51 -36.69 -3.01 11.38
N VAL A 52 -35.77 -3.93 11.66
CA VAL A 52 -34.64 -3.74 12.56
C VAL A 52 -33.40 -3.84 11.69
N ALA A 53 -32.46 -2.92 11.85
CA ALA A 53 -31.19 -3.01 11.14
C ALA A 53 -30.28 -3.99 11.87
N ASP A 54 -29.93 -5.08 11.19
CA ASP A 54 -29.07 -6.15 11.74
C ASP A 54 -27.59 -5.92 11.37
N ILE A 55 -27.36 -5.03 10.43
CA ILE A 55 -26.04 -4.66 9.92
C ILE A 55 -25.51 -3.38 10.57
N VAL A 56 -24.27 -3.39 11.02
CA VAL A 56 -23.60 -2.27 11.69
C VAL A 56 -22.34 -1.88 10.93
N ALA A 57 -22.13 -0.57 10.79
CA ALA A 57 -20.94 -0.05 10.09
C ALA A 57 -19.63 -0.50 10.74
N ASP A 58 -18.65 -0.82 9.91
CA ASP A 58 -17.34 -1.30 10.31
C ASP A 58 -16.25 -0.23 10.24
N LYS A 59 -15.18 -0.50 10.96
CA LYS A 59 -13.93 0.24 10.87
C LYS A 59 -12.77 -0.74 10.76
N ALA A 60 -11.86 -0.46 9.85
CA ALA A 60 -10.63 -1.23 9.69
C ALA A 60 -9.42 -0.28 9.63
N THR A 61 -8.33 -0.69 10.24
CA THR A 61 -7.02 -0.08 10.03
C THR A 61 -6.19 -1.08 9.22
N VAL A 62 -5.64 -0.64 8.13
CA VAL A 62 -4.81 -1.45 7.22
C VAL A 62 -3.48 -0.74 7.01
N VAL A 63 -2.49 -1.49 6.56
CA VAL A 63 -1.18 -0.94 6.19
C VAL A 63 -1.17 -0.78 4.68
N GLU A 64 -0.61 0.32 4.15
CA GLU A 64 -0.47 0.48 2.70
C GLU A 64 0.31 -0.68 2.09
N ASP A 65 0.17 -0.91 0.79
CA ASP A 65 0.80 -1.98 0.01
C ASP A 65 0.50 -3.41 0.47
N THR A 66 -0.37 -3.57 1.50
CA THR A 66 -0.69 -4.87 2.08
C THR A 66 -2.18 -5.19 2.01
N PRO A 67 -2.59 -6.21 1.24
CA PRO A 67 -3.97 -6.68 1.25
C PRO A 67 -4.38 -7.14 2.66
N THR A 68 -5.54 -6.66 3.15
CA THR A 68 -6.03 -6.95 4.50
C THR A 68 -7.42 -7.57 4.46
N ILE A 69 -7.64 -8.63 5.25
CA ILE A 69 -8.94 -9.28 5.39
C ILE A 69 -9.74 -8.61 6.51
N ILE A 70 -10.94 -8.13 6.18
CA ILE A 70 -11.87 -7.48 7.09
C ILE A 70 -13.06 -8.41 7.33
N LYS A 71 -13.33 -8.74 8.60
CA LYS A 71 -14.47 -9.59 9.01
C LYS A 71 -15.71 -8.73 9.20
N VAL A 72 -16.33 -8.32 8.10
CA VAL A 72 -17.46 -7.37 8.07
C VAL A 72 -18.73 -7.85 8.77
N LEU A 73 -18.89 -9.16 9.02
CA LEU A 73 -20.05 -9.71 9.73
C LEU A 73 -19.83 -9.81 11.26
N GLY A 74 -18.70 -9.32 11.78
CA GLY A 74 -18.29 -9.57 13.16
C GLY A 74 -19.09 -8.82 14.22
N ASN A 75 -19.72 -7.71 13.87
CA ASN A 75 -20.52 -6.83 14.73
C ASN A 75 -22.01 -6.84 14.36
N ASP A 76 -22.42 -7.68 13.39
CA ASP A 76 -23.78 -7.81 12.87
C ASP A 76 -24.57 -8.87 13.65
N THR A 77 -25.90 -8.74 13.65
CA THR A 77 -26.81 -9.56 14.45
C THR A 77 -27.85 -10.35 13.65
N PHE A 78 -27.50 -10.77 12.44
CA PHE A 78 -28.38 -11.58 11.60
C PHE A 78 -28.78 -12.91 12.26
N GLU A 79 -30.08 -13.23 12.26
CA GLU A 79 -30.66 -14.39 12.91
C GLU A 79 -30.56 -15.69 12.08
N GLY A 80 -30.33 -15.57 10.74
CA GLY A 80 -30.21 -16.70 9.82
C GLY A 80 -28.78 -17.15 9.59
N ASP A 81 -28.59 -18.39 9.14
CA ASP A 81 -27.28 -18.94 8.72
C ASP A 81 -27.02 -18.78 7.21
N ASP A 82 -27.98 -18.22 6.46
CA ASP A 82 -27.97 -18.09 4.99
C ASP A 82 -27.42 -16.73 4.50
N LYS A 83 -26.51 -16.13 5.28
CA LYS A 83 -25.91 -14.84 4.96
C LYS A 83 -25.08 -14.88 3.68
N VAL A 84 -25.37 -13.97 2.77
CA VAL A 84 -24.59 -13.75 1.55
C VAL A 84 -24.09 -12.33 1.53
N VAL A 85 -22.76 -12.16 1.57
CA VAL A 85 -22.08 -10.86 1.44
C VAL A 85 -21.86 -10.56 -0.04
N SER A 86 -22.15 -9.33 -0.45
CA SER A 86 -21.84 -8.79 -1.77
C SER A 86 -21.37 -7.34 -1.65
N LEU A 87 -20.78 -6.79 -2.71
CA LEU A 87 -20.29 -5.41 -2.73
C LEU A 87 -21.27 -4.52 -3.49
N ASP A 88 -21.46 -3.30 -2.99
CA ASP A 88 -22.15 -2.28 -3.76
C ASP A 88 -21.17 -1.69 -4.81
N THR A 89 -21.42 -2.04 -6.07
CA THR A 89 -20.55 -1.61 -7.19
C THR A 89 -20.57 -0.10 -7.47
N ASN A 90 -21.55 0.64 -6.91
CA ASN A 90 -21.65 2.09 -7.06
C ASN A 90 -20.90 2.84 -5.96
N ASN A 91 -20.62 2.18 -4.84
CA ASN A 91 -19.97 2.76 -3.66
C ASN A 91 -18.76 1.91 -3.25
N GLY A 92 -17.89 1.63 -4.22
CA GLY A 92 -16.59 1.00 -3.99
C GLY A 92 -15.54 1.97 -3.45
N PRO A 93 -14.37 1.46 -3.02
CA PRO A 93 -13.29 2.31 -2.53
C PRO A 93 -12.72 3.19 -3.65
N ALA A 94 -12.27 4.39 -3.29
CA ALA A 94 -11.67 5.34 -4.22
C ALA A 94 -10.17 5.08 -4.44
N ASN A 95 -9.50 4.54 -3.42
CA ASN A 95 -8.04 4.40 -3.37
C ASN A 95 -7.58 2.95 -3.14
N GLY A 96 -8.36 1.99 -3.62
CA GLY A 96 -8.06 0.59 -3.50
C GLY A 96 -9.04 -0.30 -4.24
N THR A 97 -8.96 -1.59 -3.99
CA THR A 97 -9.89 -2.59 -4.51
C THR A 97 -10.44 -3.46 -3.40
N VAL A 98 -11.64 -4.01 -3.61
CA VAL A 98 -12.28 -4.93 -2.67
C VAL A 98 -12.74 -6.20 -3.35
N SER A 99 -12.67 -7.32 -2.64
CA SER A 99 -13.22 -8.60 -3.08
C SER A 99 -13.83 -9.36 -1.91
N VAL A 100 -14.94 -10.09 -2.17
CA VAL A 100 -15.58 -10.93 -1.14
C VAL A 100 -14.93 -12.30 -1.13
N ASN A 101 -14.58 -12.78 0.05
CA ASN A 101 -14.02 -14.10 0.25
C ASN A 101 -15.13 -15.17 0.42
N PRO A 102 -14.84 -16.46 0.22
CA PRO A 102 -15.82 -17.54 0.36
C PRO A 102 -16.43 -17.68 1.76
N ASP A 103 -15.78 -17.15 2.79
CA ASP A 103 -16.25 -17.16 4.19
C ASP A 103 -17.09 -15.91 4.56
N GLY A 104 -17.37 -15.03 3.60
CA GLY A 104 -18.11 -13.80 3.80
C GLY A 104 -17.27 -12.63 4.32
N SER A 105 -15.99 -12.80 4.58
CA SER A 105 -15.09 -11.68 4.82
C SER A 105 -14.78 -10.92 3.53
N VAL A 106 -14.24 -9.70 3.65
CA VAL A 106 -13.86 -8.86 2.50
C VAL A 106 -12.36 -8.61 2.56
N THR A 107 -11.66 -8.81 1.44
CA THR A 107 -10.27 -8.38 1.30
C THR A 107 -10.27 -6.99 0.69
N TYR A 108 -9.66 -6.02 1.38
CA TYR A 108 -9.33 -4.69 0.87
C TYR A 108 -7.85 -4.65 0.50
N THR A 109 -7.54 -4.13 -0.68
CA THR A 109 -6.17 -3.92 -1.16
C THR A 109 -6.02 -2.44 -1.50
N PRO A 110 -5.20 -1.67 -0.74
CA PRO A 110 -4.89 -0.29 -1.10
C PRO A 110 -4.25 -0.19 -2.49
N ASN A 111 -4.38 0.96 -3.14
CA ASN A 111 -3.50 1.30 -4.25
C ASN A 111 -2.07 1.48 -3.74
N ASP A 112 -1.09 1.23 -4.61
CA ASP A 112 0.33 1.34 -4.29
C ASP A 112 0.65 2.72 -3.65
N ASN A 113 1.36 2.72 -2.53
CA ASN A 113 1.78 3.90 -1.76
C ASN A 113 0.62 4.83 -1.33
N TYR A 114 -0.60 4.31 -1.24
CA TYR A 114 -1.73 5.11 -0.75
C TYR A 114 -1.86 5.00 0.77
N HIS A 115 -1.78 6.11 1.46
CA HIS A 115 -2.13 6.26 2.86
C HIS A 115 -3.23 7.31 3.05
N GLY A 116 -4.04 7.17 4.11
CA GLY A 116 -5.18 8.04 4.40
C GLY A 116 -6.49 7.27 4.53
N THR A 117 -7.63 7.96 4.43
CA THR A 117 -8.94 7.37 4.64
C THR A 117 -9.59 6.95 3.32
N ASP A 118 -10.20 5.77 3.33
CA ASP A 118 -11.02 5.25 2.24
C ASP A 118 -12.30 4.64 2.80
N SER A 119 -13.22 4.24 1.95
CA SER A 119 -14.45 3.57 2.36
C SER A 119 -15.09 2.80 1.23
N PHE A 120 -15.82 1.76 1.58
CA PHE A 120 -16.66 1.03 0.63
C PHE A 120 -17.95 0.55 1.29
N THR A 121 -18.97 0.26 0.49
CA THR A 121 -20.25 -0.26 0.95
C THR A 121 -20.36 -1.74 0.62
N TYR A 122 -20.78 -2.54 1.59
CA TYR A 122 -21.16 -3.93 1.38
C TYR A 122 -22.64 -4.15 1.67
N ILE A 123 -23.18 -5.24 1.13
CA ILE A 123 -24.58 -5.65 1.25
C ILE A 123 -24.59 -7.05 1.82
N VAL A 124 -25.41 -7.27 2.82
CA VAL A 124 -25.70 -8.62 3.33
C VAL A 124 -27.13 -8.97 2.97
N THR A 125 -27.33 -10.15 2.41
CA THR A 125 -28.66 -10.73 2.20
C THR A 125 -28.83 -11.93 3.14
N SER A 126 -29.84 -11.88 3.99
CA SER A 126 -30.25 -12.95 4.91
C SER A 126 -31.78 -13.06 4.92
N GLY A 127 -32.34 -14.28 4.95
CA GLY A 127 -33.81 -14.48 4.92
C GLY A 127 -34.51 -13.87 3.71
N GLY A 128 -33.80 -13.53 2.63
CA GLY A 128 -34.36 -12.85 1.45
C GLY A 128 -34.45 -11.31 1.60
N VAL A 129 -33.99 -10.74 2.71
CA VAL A 129 -33.86 -9.29 2.95
C VAL A 129 -32.43 -8.88 2.73
N SER A 130 -32.22 -7.72 2.11
CA SER A 130 -30.89 -7.17 1.87
C SER A 130 -30.73 -5.85 2.61
N GLU A 131 -29.66 -5.75 3.38
CA GLU A 131 -29.24 -4.55 4.08
C GLU A 131 -27.84 -4.14 3.65
N SER A 132 -27.52 -2.86 3.76
CA SER A 132 -26.19 -2.36 3.37
C SER A 132 -25.64 -1.40 4.42
N THR A 133 -24.32 -1.42 4.57
CA THR A 133 -23.60 -0.46 5.41
C THR A 133 -22.20 -0.20 4.86
N THR A 134 -21.48 0.73 5.49
CA THR A 134 -20.16 1.19 5.05
C THR A 134 -19.06 0.64 5.94
N VAL A 135 -17.97 0.22 5.32
CA VAL A 135 -16.68 0.02 6.00
C VAL A 135 -15.86 1.29 5.83
N SER A 136 -15.44 1.89 6.93
CA SER A 136 -14.45 2.98 6.93
C SER A 136 -13.07 2.36 7.09
N VAL A 137 -12.15 2.65 6.18
CA VAL A 137 -10.78 2.15 6.17
C VAL A 137 -9.82 3.30 6.46
N ASP A 138 -8.92 3.09 7.40
CA ASP A 138 -7.79 3.98 7.71
C ASP A 138 -6.51 3.27 7.26
N VAL A 139 -5.91 3.75 6.17
CA VAL A 139 -4.67 3.19 5.61
C VAL A 139 -3.49 3.92 6.23
N THR A 140 -2.67 3.19 6.98
CA THR A 140 -1.48 3.74 7.65
C THR A 140 -0.26 3.66 6.74
N PRO A 141 0.60 4.70 6.74
CA PRO A 141 1.82 4.71 5.93
C PRO A 141 2.87 3.73 6.45
N VAL A 142 3.71 3.29 5.54
CA VAL A 142 4.97 2.58 5.81
C VAL A 142 6.06 3.31 5.02
N ASN A 143 7.23 3.46 5.60
CA ASN A 143 8.34 4.08 4.91
C ASN A 143 8.82 3.21 3.74
N ASP A 144 8.81 3.79 2.54
CA ASP A 144 9.36 3.22 1.33
C ASP A 144 10.84 3.61 1.15
N ALA A 145 11.60 2.83 0.39
CA ALA A 145 12.98 3.18 0.09
C ALA A 145 13.05 4.31 -0.95
N PRO A 146 14.05 5.19 -0.87
CA PRO A 146 14.31 6.16 -1.92
C PRO A 146 14.57 5.48 -3.26
N VAL A 147 14.39 6.22 -4.35
CA VAL A 147 14.74 5.79 -5.71
C VAL A 147 15.89 6.64 -6.19
N ALA A 148 17.10 6.07 -6.17
CA ALA A 148 18.32 6.69 -6.68
C ALA A 148 18.43 6.49 -8.20
N LYS A 149 18.94 7.52 -8.91
CA LYS A 149 19.12 7.49 -10.37
C LYS A 149 20.52 7.86 -10.75
N ASP A 150 21.03 7.16 -11.77
CA ASP A 150 22.37 7.39 -12.28
C ASP A 150 22.58 8.83 -12.75
N ASP A 151 23.80 9.32 -12.56
CA ASP A 151 24.30 10.63 -12.93
C ASP A 151 25.45 10.57 -13.91
N ILE A 152 25.74 11.70 -14.52
CA ILE A 152 26.91 11.89 -15.35
C ILE A 152 27.63 13.19 -14.97
N ALA A 153 28.96 13.18 -15.02
CA ALA A 153 29.79 14.36 -14.82
C ALA A 153 31.01 14.34 -15.75
N THR A 154 31.69 15.47 -15.83
CA THR A 154 32.90 15.59 -16.65
C THR A 154 33.92 16.43 -15.89
N THR A 155 35.19 16.02 -15.93
CA THR A 155 36.30 16.81 -15.43
C THR A 155 37.53 16.64 -16.33
N GLN A 156 38.59 17.33 -15.99
CA GLN A 156 39.93 17.08 -16.57
C GLN A 156 40.73 16.21 -15.62
N GLU A 157 41.71 15.45 -16.10
CA GLU A 157 42.65 14.77 -15.23
C GLU A 157 43.30 15.76 -14.25
N ASP A 158 43.69 15.29 -13.07
CA ASP A 158 44.26 16.04 -11.95
C ASP A 158 43.38 17.18 -11.42
N THR A 159 42.11 17.27 -11.84
CA THR A 159 41.16 18.32 -11.42
C THR A 159 39.96 17.70 -10.71
N ALA A 160 39.77 18.06 -9.45
CA ALA A 160 38.60 17.60 -8.68
C ALA A 160 37.30 18.22 -9.21
N VAL A 161 36.20 17.45 -9.15
CA VAL A 161 34.86 17.92 -9.53
C VAL A 161 33.88 17.68 -8.41
N THR A 162 32.98 18.64 -8.18
CA THR A 162 31.85 18.52 -7.26
C THR A 162 30.59 18.17 -8.04
N ILE A 163 29.90 17.11 -7.62
CA ILE A 163 28.73 16.54 -8.29
C ILE A 163 27.55 16.56 -7.33
N ASP A 164 26.45 17.15 -7.76
CA ASP A 164 25.20 17.18 -7.02
C ASP A 164 24.32 16.06 -7.56
N VAL A 165 24.24 14.93 -6.85
CA VAL A 165 23.57 13.70 -7.33
C VAL A 165 22.13 13.59 -6.87
N LEU A 166 21.70 14.29 -5.79
CA LEU A 166 20.37 14.14 -5.23
C LEU A 166 19.21 14.77 -6.04
N PRO A 167 19.41 15.76 -6.94
CA PRO A 167 18.30 16.43 -7.62
C PRO A 167 17.44 15.57 -8.53
N ASN A 168 17.93 14.45 -9.03
CA ASN A 168 17.18 13.49 -9.87
C ASN A 168 16.64 12.29 -9.08
N ASP A 169 17.06 12.13 -7.83
CA ASP A 169 16.57 11.12 -6.91
C ASP A 169 15.22 11.51 -6.32
N SER A 170 14.45 10.55 -5.86
CA SER A 170 13.11 10.79 -5.34
C SER A 170 12.78 9.83 -4.21
N ASP A 171 11.85 10.25 -3.39
CA ASP A 171 11.24 9.44 -2.35
C ASP A 171 9.72 9.59 -2.45
N VAL A 172 8.96 8.48 -2.34
CA VAL A 172 7.52 8.49 -2.53
C VAL A 172 6.80 9.09 -1.32
N ASP A 173 7.37 8.92 -0.11
CA ASP A 173 6.87 9.51 1.13
C ASP A 173 7.19 11.01 1.23
N GLY A 174 8.11 11.49 0.37
CA GLY A 174 8.59 12.87 0.35
C GLY A 174 9.63 13.14 1.41
N ASP A 175 10.31 12.11 1.89
CA ASP A 175 11.36 12.22 2.89
C ASP A 175 12.61 12.92 2.34
N LYS A 176 13.37 13.51 3.27
CA LYS A 176 14.57 14.24 2.90
C LYS A 176 15.73 13.30 2.62
N LEU A 177 16.15 13.24 1.36
CA LEU A 177 17.28 12.44 0.93
C LEU A 177 18.63 13.01 1.36
N SER A 178 19.57 12.11 1.61
CA SER A 178 20.98 12.41 1.87
C SER A 178 21.88 11.29 1.33
N ILE A 179 23.16 11.62 1.09
CA ILE A 179 24.15 10.63 0.67
C ILE A 179 24.72 9.96 1.93
N GLU A 180 24.53 8.64 2.06
CA GLU A 180 25.09 7.86 3.16
C GLU A 180 26.56 7.51 2.93
N SER A 181 26.88 7.08 1.70
CA SER A 181 28.25 6.66 1.33
C SER A 181 28.51 6.83 -0.16
N ALA A 182 29.78 6.86 -0.53
CA ALA A 182 30.23 6.78 -1.91
C ALA A 182 31.57 6.05 -2.01
N SER A 183 31.79 5.37 -3.12
CA SER A 183 33.01 4.65 -3.40
C SER A 183 33.38 4.71 -4.89
N VAL A 184 34.68 4.63 -5.18
CA VAL A 184 35.23 4.56 -6.52
C VAL A 184 36.45 3.62 -6.50
N PRO A 185 36.75 2.87 -7.57
CA PRO A 185 37.96 2.10 -7.66
C PRO A 185 39.20 2.99 -7.45
N LYS A 186 40.13 2.54 -6.59
CA LYS A 186 41.29 3.35 -6.18
C LYS A 186 42.18 3.80 -7.36
N GLU A 187 42.23 3.00 -8.40
CA GLU A 187 42.98 3.30 -9.64
C GLU A 187 42.34 4.41 -10.47
N GLN A 188 41.06 4.73 -10.22
CA GLN A 188 40.34 5.82 -10.90
C GLN A 188 40.41 7.11 -10.10
N GLY A 189 40.55 7.05 -8.77
CA GLY A 189 40.58 8.25 -7.94
C GLY A 189 40.10 8.04 -6.51
N THR A 190 39.66 9.14 -5.92
CA THR A 190 39.02 9.18 -4.60
C THR A 190 37.72 9.96 -4.66
N VAL A 191 36.76 9.59 -3.83
CA VAL A 191 35.48 10.30 -3.67
C VAL A 191 35.21 10.56 -2.20
N GLU A 192 34.72 11.77 -1.89
CA GLU A 192 34.31 12.18 -0.54
C GLU A 192 32.92 12.81 -0.61
N VAL A 193 32.15 12.67 0.47
CA VAL A 193 30.87 13.38 0.63
C VAL A 193 31.13 14.67 1.41
N VAL A 194 30.94 15.82 0.76
CA VAL A 194 31.16 17.15 1.34
C VAL A 194 29.92 18.02 1.12
N ASP A 195 29.34 18.53 2.20
CA ASP A 195 28.15 19.39 2.16
C ASP A 195 26.98 18.79 1.35
N GLY A 196 26.80 17.46 1.44
CA GLY A 196 25.73 16.72 0.76
C GLY A 196 25.95 16.51 -0.74
N LYS A 197 27.17 16.69 -1.24
CA LYS A 197 27.58 16.45 -2.63
C LYS A 197 28.77 15.53 -2.68
N LEU A 198 29.00 14.89 -3.82
CA LEU A 198 30.19 14.12 -4.08
C LEU A 198 31.32 15.04 -4.58
N VAL A 199 32.50 14.91 -3.99
CA VAL A 199 33.74 15.52 -4.49
C VAL A 199 34.62 14.38 -4.98
N PHE A 200 34.73 14.26 -6.30
CA PHE A 200 35.60 13.27 -6.94
C PHE A 200 36.93 13.92 -7.34
N THR A 201 38.04 13.27 -6.99
CA THR A 201 39.38 13.64 -7.39
C THR A 201 39.95 12.48 -8.20
N PRO A 202 40.22 12.64 -9.50
CA PRO A 202 40.86 11.62 -10.33
C PRO A 202 42.23 11.20 -9.75
N ALA A 203 42.60 9.95 -9.97
CA ALA A 203 43.99 9.52 -9.69
C ALA A 203 44.97 10.26 -10.63
N GLU A 204 46.21 10.42 -10.21
CA GLU A 204 47.24 11.11 -10.98
C GLU A 204 47.33 10.55 -12.41
N ASN A 205 47.19 11.43 -13.44
CA ASN A 205 47.20 11.07 -14.87
C ASN A 205 46.11 10.06 -15.28
N PHE A 206 45.04 9.89 -14.49
CA PHE A 206 43.92 9.02 -14.89
C PHE A 206 43.03 9.78 -15.87
N ASN A 207 42.79 9.20 -17.04
CA ASN A 207 41.82 9.66 -18.04
C ASN A 207 40.98 8.50 -18.55
N GLY A 208 39.74 8.81 -18.95
CA GLY A 208 38.71 7.83 -19.29
C GLY A 208 37.50 7.94 -18.36
N ASP A 209 36.62 6.95 -18.38
CA ASP A 209 35.44 6.96 -17.54
C ASP A 209 35.72 6.36 -16.16
N ALA A 210 35.46 7.14 -15.11
CA ALA A 210 35.42 6.68 -13.72
C ALA A 210 33.98 6.37 -13.31
N GLU A 211 33.78 5.24 -12.64
CA GLU A 211 32.47 4.80 -12.12
C GLU A 211 32.45 4.91 -10.60
N ILE A 212 31.70 5.88 -10.09
CA ILE A 212 31.43 6.05 -8.66
C ILE A 212 30.11 5.36 -8.34
N THR A 213 30.08 4.54 -7.31
CA THR A 213 28.82 4.05 -6.69
C THR A 213 28.54 4.90 -5.47
N TYR A 214 27.30 5.39 -5.33
CA TYR A 214 26.86 6.11 -4.14
C TYR A 214 25.55 5.52 -3.60
N THR A 215 25.35 5.66 -2.29
CA THR A 215 24.18 5.18 -1.56
C THR A 215 23.41 6.39 -1.07
N VAL A 216 22.12 6.45 -1.43
CA VAL A 216 21.16 7.45 -0.94
C VAL A 216 20.36 6.87 0.21
N THR A 217 20.02 7.67 1.19
CA THR A 217 19.15 7.28 2.30
C THR A 217 18.11 8.37 2.59
N ASP A 218 16.92 7.93 3.02
CA ASP A 218 15.86 8.73 3.62
C ASP A 218 16.04 8.87 5.16
N GLY A 219 17.00 8.15 5.74
CA GLY A 219 17.27 8.04 7.18
C GLY A 219 16.85 6.70 7.79
N GLN A 220 16.12 5.85 7.06
CA GLN A 220 15.67 4.52 7.47
C GLN A 220 16.07 3.43 6.46
N LEU A 221 15.85 3.69 5.19
CA LEU A 221 16.10 2.79 4.07
C LEU A 221 17.11 3.42 3.10
N THR A 222 17.61 2.64 2.16
CA THR A 222 18.65 3.07 1.21
C THR A 222 18.40 2.51 -0.17
N ASP A 223 18.93 3.23 -1.18
CA ASP A 223 19.08 2.74 -2.56
C ASP A 223 20.43 3.16 -3.12
N GLU A 224 20.90 2.50 -4.17
CA GLU A 224 22.21 2.74 -4.79
C GLU A 224 22.09 3.16 -6.25
N ALA A 225 22.91 4.13 -6.65
CA ALA A 225 23.06 4.51 -8.05
C ALA A 225 24.54 4.80 -8.38
N LYS A 226 24.80 5.13 -9.62
CA LYS A 226 26.13 5.36 -10.15
C LYS A 226 26.30 6.76 -10.71
N VAL A 227 27.53 7.28 -10.62
CA VAL A 227 27.95 8.44 -11.39
C VAL A 227 29.02 8.00 -12.37
N THR A 228 28.79 8.23 -13.66
CA THR A 228 29.85 8.09 -14.67
C THR A 228 30.51 9.43 -14.86
N VAL A 229 31.81 9.52 -14.50
CA VAL A 229 32.61 10.74 -14.66
C VAL A 229 33.57 10.56 -15.82
N THR A 230 33.37 11.28 -16.90
CA THR A 230 34.33 11.32 -18.03
C THR A 230 35.49 12.25 -17.69
N VAL A 231 36.66 11.69 -17.49
CA VAL A 231 37.91 12.41 -17.22
C VAL A 231 38.67 12.63 -18.53
N ASN A 232 38.77 13.88 -18.94
CA ASN A 232 39.44 14.27 -20.18
C ASN A 232 40.95 14.44 -19.95
N PRO A 233 41.78 13.96 -20.86
CA PRO A 233 43.23 14.13 -20.77
C PRO A 233 43.67 15.60 -20.90
N VAL A 234 44.73 15.95 -20.15
CA VAL A 234 45.44 17.24 -20.27
C VAL A 234 46.89 16.94 -20.56
N ASN A 235 47.53 17.76 -21.44
CA ASN A 235 48.94 17.52 -21.80
C ASN A 235 49.85 17.89 -20.63
N ASP A 236 50.57 16.92 -20.09
CA ASP A 236 51.56 17.09 -19.06
C ASP A 236 52.92 17.54 -19.60
N ALA A 237 53.67 18.27 -18.79
CA ALA A 237 55.05 18.60 -19.13
C ALA A 237 55.94 17.36 -19.03
N PRO A 238 56.89 17.13 -19.96
CA PRO A 238 57.76 16.00 -19.91
C PRO A 238 58.66 16.07 -18.67
N THR A 239 58.75 14.94 -17.93
CA THR A 239 59.67 14.77 -16.77
C THR A 239 60.94 14.05 -17.19
N ILE A 240 62.11 14.56 -16.78
CA ILE A 240 63.40 13.88 -16.99
C ILE A 240 63.80 13.27 -15.65
N LYS A 241 63.88 11.93 -15.60
CA LYS A 241 64.58 11.23 -14.53
C LYS A 241 66.04 11.13 -14.86
N VAL A 242 66.92 11.75 -14.10
CA VAL A 242 68.36 11.53 -14.16
C VAL A 242 68.69 10.51 -13.11
N ASP A 243 68.96 9.27 -13.47
CA ASP A 243 69.51 8.29 -12.57
C ASP A 243 70.89 8.75 -12.10
N ALA A 244 71.23 8.51 -10.83
CA ALA A 244 72.52 8.89 -10.24
C ALA A 244 73.67 8.41 -11.14
N VAL A 245 74.45 9.36 -11.65
CA VAL A 245 75.66 9.01 -12.40
C VAL A 245 76.64 8.36 -11.42
N GLU A 246 76.92 7.09 -11.62
CA GLU A 246 78.08 6.51 -10.94
C GLU A 246 79.33 7.35 -11.21
N SER A 247 80.02 7.72 -10.17
CA SER A 247 81.23 8.54 -10.27
C SER A 247 82.18 7.95 -11.32
N LEU A 248 82.39 8.64 -12.41
CA LEU A 248 83.50 8.31 -13.33
C LEU A 248 84.82 8.58 -12.60
N THR A 249 85.57 7.56 -12.34
CA THR A 249 86.96 7.72 -11.87
C THR A 249 87.86 8.09 -13.03
N GLU A 250 88.69 9.09 -12.79
CA GLU A 250 89.51 9.78 -13.80
C GLU A 250 90.61 8.92 -14.43
N ASP A 251 90.79 7.63 -14.01
CA ASP A 251 92.00 6.79 -14.34
C ASP A 251 91.67 5.69 -15.39
N ALA A 252 90.73 5.89 -16.30
CA ALA A 252 90.58 4.98 -17.44
C ALA A 252 91.11 5.54 -18.77
N VAL A 253 92.25 6.25 -18.70
CA VAL A 253 92.97 6.64 -19.93
C VAL A 253 94.36 6.04 -19.88
N ASN A 254 94.60 5.14 -20.84
CA ASN A 254 95.89 4.61 -21.34
C ASN A 254 96.23 3.23 -20.87
N THR A 255 95.93 2.25 -21.69
CA THR A 255 96.98 1.67 -22.59
C THR A 255 96.34 1.04 -23.79
#